data_81b538847bb4880cf407f5008dd45ccf
#
_entry.id   81b538847bb4880cf407f5008dd45ccf
#
_cell.length_a   1.000
_cell.length_b   1.000
_cell.length_c   1.000
_cell.angle_alpha   90.00
_cell.angle_beta   90.00
_cell.angle_gamma   90.00
#
_symmetry.space_group_name_H-M   'P 1'
#
loop_
_entity.id
_entity.type
_entity.pdbx_description
1 polymer ?
#
loop_
_entity_poly.entity_id
_entity_poly.type
_entity_poly.pdbx_seq_one_letter_code
_entity_poly.pdbx_strand_id
1 'polypeptide(L)'
;MKTPRSVVASITSQLSQAGLISLLTLSSLGALYAAPLPSSFGVWDRGEAMDPKIYPYLRGTTCDSPWNEVEKADGVYDWSILDKSLERAQRENLSLYLSFEAGPKTPNWVYTKGVPKVLTEGGKKADSFPFYPYYLSPVYKTYYHRFLFAMANHIKSYPKEVQQRISFIQVKTGCTGDECPYKGDAVDEKYSLTTKGAEWRAFRLETFALYNKLFGKASGLNISLLLSNVEPETEDGKADFVEEWKWATANLQDGFGIKNGALSRGHHLSGERSSMTMFLPYLVDAKGLTLFRRSEMDQTWTRPLYQLNVPLNFYWGAINALNSGQSVWDVTKSAVEQSKAQGFDYSFYFFNKYAGQIYPATATHAFCALHKGLDAADVVAYPEAEFGKAAHGNLERMEKIRAVYGKYGAANDDKKALKLGQVGQRGDQAGFNDVGWNIWPDNYSRLLYQIAPDETSIPLWRVGGPITPTSPIYSRFARGFEAASAKNALYFRLHEGFSADASPKVMTLTVVWYDGVAGSTWKLDYDIGAPTMKTALTVTGSGDKKWHHEVVTVKDAVFRHGGTKGSDFALINTDHKDDVFSLVEVNRGGQELPALRPPTDVRPVGGFAKGTKYNSDKSKKGGK
;
A
#
# COMPACT_ATOMS: atom_id res chain seq x y z
N MET A 1 -19.56 54.50 -44.84
CA MET A 1 -18.62 55.23 -45.73
C MET A 1 -17.24 54.64 -45.56
N LYS A 2 -16.76 54.06 -46.64
CA LYS A 2 -15.35 53.90 -47.05
C LYS A 2 -14.36 53.17 -46.16
N THR A 3 -14.15 51.92 -46.47
CA THR A 3 -12.85 51.24 -46.73
C THR A 3 -11.88 52.10 -47.57
N PRO A 4 -10.59 51.79 -47.83
CA PRO A 4 -9.91 50.48 -47.72
C PRO A 4 -8.34 50.57 -47.65
N ARG A 5 -7.71 49.34 -47.61
CA ARG A 5 -6.44 48.94 -48.30
C ARG A 5 -5.12 49.42 -47.70
N SER A 6 -4.04 48.70 -47.75
CA SER A 6 -3.49 47.49 -48.40
C SER A 6 -2.07 47.28 -47.87
N VAL A 7 -1.63 46.06 -47.65
CA VAL A 7 -0.89 45.12 -48.51
C VAL A 7 0.65 45.29 -48.53
N VAL A 8 1.31 44.12 -48.34
CA VAL A 8 2.59 43.64 -48.90
C VAL A 8 3.86 43.79 -48.04
N ALA A 9 4.26 42.71 -47.46
CA ALA A 9 5.29 41.72 -47.80
C ALA A 9 6.74 42.12 -47.45
N SER A 10 7.47 41.25 -46.81
CA SER A 10 8.40 40.28 -47.41
C SER A 10 9.19 39.51 -46.32
N ILE A 11 9.02 38.26 -46.30
CA ILE A 11 9.94 37.10 -46.28
C ILE A 11 11.44 37.50 -46.17
N THR A 12 12.10 37.03 -45.16
CA THR A 12 13.32 36.21 -45.13
C THR A 12 13.99 36.29 -43.76
N SER A 13 14.04 35.23 -43.03
CA SER A 13 15.15 34.53 -42.41
C SER A 13 14.66 33.70 -41.20
N GLN A 14 14.11 32.54 -41.55
CA GLN A 14 14.04 31.44 -40.64
C GLN A 14 15.23 30.56 -40.95
N LEU A 15 16.07 30.34 -39.94
CA LEU A 15 16.88 29.12 -39.67
C LEU A 15 17.91 29.50 -38.63
N SER A 16 17.63 29.17 -37.38
CA SER A 16 18.58 28.85 -36.30
C SER A 16 18.05 29.20 -34.90
N GLN A 17 16.93 28.63 -34.49
CA GLN A 17 16.49 28.63 -33.08
C GLN A 17 15.71 27.36 -32.65
N ALA A 18 15.79 26.31 -33.42
CA ALA A 18 15.12 25.03 -33.08
C ALA A 18 15.99 24.05 -32.28
N GLY A 19 17.21 24.40 -31.91
CA GLY A 19 18.16 23.51 -31.23
C GLY A 19 18.36 23.75 -29.73
N LEU A 20 17.80 24.82 -29.14
CA LEU A 20 18.07 25.17 -27.73
C LEU A 20 16.87 25.06 -26.78
N ILE A 21 15.68 24.74 -27.27
CA ILE A 21 14.47 24.66 -26.42
C ILE A 21 14.21 23.26 -25.91
N SER A 22 14.82 22.21 -26.48
CA SER A 22 14.60 20.83 -26.03
C SER A 22 15.45 20.36 -24.85
N LEU A 23 16.46 21.13 -24.40
CA LEU A 23 17.28 20.75 -23.24
C LEU A 23 16.91 21.49 -21.94
N LEU A 24 16.05 22.50 -22.00
CA LEU A 24 15.64 23.26 -20.80
C LEU A 24 14.31 22.81 -20.19
N THR A 25 13.56 21.91 -20.83
CA THR A 25 12.29 21.41 -20.31
C THR A 25 12.40 20.11 -19.50
N LEU A 26 13.53 19.44 -19.52
CA LEU A 26 13.77 18.26 -18.68
C LEU A 26 14.32 18.56 -17.29
N SER A 27 14.83 19.78 -17.05
CA SER A 27 15.35 20.16 -15.74
C SER A 27 14.32 20.84 -14.82
N SER A 28 13.15 21.20 -15.31
CA SER A 28 12.10 21.86 -14.50
C SER A 28 11.02 20.92 -13.95
N LEU A 29 10.96 19.67 -14.42
CA LEU A 29 10.04 18.65 -13.89
C LEU A 29 10.55 17.99 -12.59
N GLY A 30 11.83 18.14 -12.26
CA GLY A 30 12.43 17.59 -11.03
C GLY A 30 12.19 18.43 -9.77
N ALA A 31 11.64 19.65 -9.90
CA ALA A 31 11.50 20.58 -8.78
C ALA A 31 10.08 20.67 -8.18
N LEU A 32 9.12 19.88 -8.68
CA LEU A 32 7.71 19.99 -8.30
C LEU A 32 7.23 18.97 -7.26
N TYR A 33 8.04 18.00 -6.86
CA TYR A 33 7.60 16.96 -5.94
C TYR A 33 8.40 16.97 -4.64
N ALA A 34 7.77 17.44 -3.57
CA ALA A 34 8.26 17.27 -2.20
C ALA A 34 7.93 15.87 -1.62
N ALA A 35 7.18 15.06 -2.34
CA ALA A 35 6.91 13.67 -1.97
C ALA A 35 8.11 12.75 -2.27
N PRO A 36 8.28 11.65 -1.54
CA PRO A 36 9.27 10.64 -1.87
C PRO A 36 9.15 10.24 -3.33
N LEU A 37 10.28 10.10 -4.01
CA LEU A 37 10.27 9.67 -5.40
C LEU A 37 9.64 8.28 -5.52
N PRO A 38 8.85 7.99 -6.56
CA PRO A 38 8.28 6.66 -6.78
C PRO A 38 9.32 5.52 -6.77
N SER A 39 10.56 5.80 -7.15
CA SER A 39 11.67 4.84 -7.05
C SER A 39 12.04 4.42 -5.63
N SER A 40 11.66 5.20 -4.63
CA SER A 40 11.82 4.88 -3.21
C SER A 40 10.74 3.92 -2.70
N PHE A 41 9.63 3.80 -3.42
CA PHE A 41 8.51 2.98 -2.99
C PHE A 41 8.78 1.49 -3.21
N GLY A 42 8.29 0.68 -2.30
CA GLY A 42 8.47 -0.75 -2.32
C GLY A 42 8.60 -1.36 -0.93
N VAL A 43 9.28 -2.50 -0.88
CA VAL A 43 9.54 -3.26 0.35
C VAL A 43 10.73 -2.67 1.08
N TRP A 44 10.56 -2.41 2.37
CA TRP A 44 11.57 -1.84 3.26
C TRP A 44 11.87 -2.78 4.42
N ASP A 45 13.11 -2.87 4.85
CA ASP A 45 13.43 -3.48 6.14
C ASP A 45 13.10 -2.52 7.31
N ARG A 46 12.87 -3.05 8.48
CA ARG A 46 12.53 -2.27 9.66
C ARG A 46 13.76 -1.79 10.43
N GLY A 47 14.84 -1.45 9.75
CA GLY A 47 16.10 -1.03 10.38
C GLY A 47 16.97 -2.20 10.87
N GLU A 48 16.65 -3.42 10.48
CA GLU A 48 17.34 -4.64 10.92
C GLU A 48 18.57 -5.00 10.04
N ALA A 49 19.07 -4.06 9.28
CA ALA A 49 20.32 -4.14 8.52
C ALA A 49 20.42 -5.32 7.54
N MET A 50 19.34 -5.61 6.81
CA MET A 50 19.32 -6.64 5.79
C MET A 50 20.14 -6.24 4.57
N ASP A 51 20.92 -7.16 4.00
CA ASP A 51 21.80 -6.89 2.85
C ASP A 51 21.02 -6.90 1.52
N PRO A 52 20.91 -5.76 0.79
CA PRO A 52 20.24 -5.72 -0.51
C PRO A 52 20.88 -6.57 -1.59
N LYS A 53 22.14 -6.99 -1.44
CA LYS A 53 22.79 -7.94 -2.37
C LYS A 53 22.20 -9.34 -2.24
N ILE A 54 21.75 -9.69 -1.05
CA ILE A 54 21.06 -10.97 -0.77
C ILE A 54 19.56 -10.85 -1.07
N TYR A 55 18.97 -9.68 -0.73
CA TYR A 55 17.55 -9.38 -0.86
C TYR A 55 17.31 -8.18 -1.79
N PRO A 56 17.50 -8.33 -3.11
CA PRO A 56 17.52 -7.20 -4.07
C PRO A 56 16.16 -6.51 -4.26
N TYR A 57 15.10 -7.01 -3.66
CA TYR A 57 13.82 -6.33 -3.59
C TYR A 57 13.76 -5.22 -2.53
N LEU A 58 14.72 -5.11 -1.61
CA LEU A 58 14.73 -4.04 -0.61
C LEU A 58 14.98 -2.68 -1.27
N ARG A 59 14.11 -1.70 -0.98
CA ARG A 59 14.17 -0.34 -1.50
C ARG A 59 14.55 0.68 -0.44
N GLY A 60 14.37 0.34 0.82
CA GLY A 60 14.66 1.25 1.90
C GLY A 60 14.82 0.57 3.26
N THR A 61 15.20 1.38 4.22
CA THR A 61 15.43 0.98 5.61
C THR A 61 14.95 2.06 6.57
N THR A 62 14.84 1.70 7.84
CA THR A 62 14.41 2.61 8.90
C THR A 62 15.58 3.00 9.80
N CYS A 63 15.70 4.28 10.13
CA CYS A 63 16.44 4.76 11.29
C CYS A 63 15.45 5.01 12.42
N ASP A 64 15.34 4.07 13.33
CA ASP A 64 14.52 4.21 14.54
C ASP A 64 15.43 4.48 15.72
N SER A 65 15.30 5.68 16.32
CA SER A 65 16.18 6.11 17.40
C SER A 65 15.38 6.84 18.48
N PRO A 66 15.54 6.43 19.74
CA PRO A 66 14.87 7.12 20.84
C PRO A 66 15.63 8.39 21.26
N TRP A 67 14.89 9.45 21.64
CA TRP A 67 15.47 10.71 22.05
C TRP A 67 16.47 10.55 23.21
N ASN A 68 16.16 9.73 24.22
CA ASN A 68 17.04 9.50 25.37
C ASN A 68 18.37 8.79 25.03
N GLU A 69 18.47 8.16 23.87
CA GLU A 69 19.75 7.60 23.40
C GLU A 69 20.56 8.61 22.60
N VAL A 70 19.89 9.55 21.94
CA VAL A 70 20.55 10.62 21.18
C VAL A 70 21.01 11.74 22.10
N GLU A 71 20.20 12.17 23.05
CA GLU A 71 20.52 13.29 23.97
C GLU A 71 20.58 12.77 25.42
N LYS A 72 21.65 12.05 25.74
CA LYS A 72 21.88 11.44 27.06
C LYS A 72 22.03 12.45 28.20
N ALA A 73 22.56 13.63 27.89
CA ALA A 73 22.70 14.78 28.80
C ALA A 73 22.23 16.06 28.08
N ASP A 74 21.83 17.06 28.84
CA ASP A 74 21.29 18.33 28.40
C ASP A 74 22.21 19.01 27.35
N GLY A 75 21.79 19.09 26.09
CA GLY A 75 22.52 19.69 24.97
C GLY A 75 23.68 18.84 24.42
N VAL A 76 23.86 17.60 24.88
CA VAL A 76 24.91 16.70 24.41
C VAL A 76 24.30 15.62 23.51
N TYR A 77 24.56 15.71 22.21
CA TYR A 77 23.96 14.85 21.21
C TYR A 77 24.92 13.79 20.68
N ASP A 78 24.46 12.54 20.62
CA ASP A 78 25.11 11.40 19.98
C ASP A 78 24.30 10.99 18.76
N TRP A 79 24.70 11.45 17.57
CA TRP A 79 24.01 11.17 16.32
C TRP A 79 24.46 9.86 15.65
N SER A 80 25.29 9.07 16.31
CA SER A 80 25.92 7.89 15.70
C SER A 80 24.94 6.87 15.09
N ILE A 81 23.71 6.76 15.62
CA ILE A 81 22.67 5.88 15.05
C ILE A 81 22.17 6.44 13.70
N LEU A 82 21.93 7.74 13.63
CA LEU A 82 21.51 8.41 12.40
C LEU A 82 22.64 8.36 11.36
N ASP A 83 23.87 8.67 11.78
CA ASP A 83 25.05 8.70 10.92
C ASP A 83 25.26 7.34 10.24
N LYS A 84 25.29 6.25 11.01
CA LYS A 84 25.41 4.89 10.50
C LYS A 84 24.27 4.50 9.56
N SER A 85 23.05 4.95 9.86
CA SER A 85 21.90 4.67 9.00
C SER A 85 21.99 5.41 7.67
N LEU A 86 22.46 6.67 7.66
CA LEU A 86 22.71 7.45 6.46
C LEU A 86 23.85 6.89 5.63
N GLU A 87 24.98 6.54 6.27
CA GLU A 87 26.11 5.88 5.62
C GLU A 87 25.70 4.57 4.94
N ARG A 88 24.90 3.75 5.65
CA ARG A 88 24.36 2.51 5.10
C ARG A 88 23.45 2.79 3.91
N ALA A 89 22.49 3.71 4.05
CA ALA A 89 21.57 4.06 2.97
C ALA A 89 22.31 4.55 1.71
N GLN A 90 23.38 5.33 1.90
CA GLN A 90 24.23 5.80 0.80
C GLN A 90 25.01 4.65 0.15
N ARG A 91 25.69 3.82 0.95
CA ARG A 91 26.51 2.71 0.48
C ARG A 91 25.70 1.64 -0.26
N GLU A 92 24.50 1.34 0.23
CA GLU A 92 23.63 0.27 -0.25
C GLU A 92 22.54 0.74 -1.21
N ASN A 93 22.55 2.03 -1.55
CA ASN A 93 21.57 2.66 -2.44
C ASN A 93 20.13 2.48 -1.97
N LEU A 94 19.91 2.57 -0.65
CA LEU A 94 18.59 2.50 -0.03
C LEU A 94 18.01 3.89 0.22
N SER A 95 16.70 3.97 0.30
CA SER A 95 15.98 5.09 0.88
C SER A 95 15.94 4.96 2.40
N LEU A 96 15.82 6.09 3.12
CA LEU A 96 15.80 6.11 4.58
C LEU A 96 14.52 6.75 5.11
N TYR A 97 13.90 6.11 6.07
CA TYR A 97 12.82 6.63 6.89
C TYR A 97 13.35 6.98 8.28
N LEU A 98 13.04 8.17 8.76
CA LEU A 98 13.43 8.62 10.09
C LEU A 98 12.27 8.49 11.09
N SER A 99 12.55 7.86 12.23
CA SER A 99 11.62 7.63 13.33
C SER A 99 12.33 7.91 14.66
N PHE A 100 12.10 9.09 15.24
CA PHE A 100 12.70 9.49 16.50
C PHE A 100 11.65 9.53 17.59
N GLU A 101 11.61 8.50 18.43
CA GLU A 101 10.63 8.39 19.51
C GLU A 101 10.95 9.34 20.66
N ALA A 102 10.06 10.30 20.90
CA ALA A 102 10.25 11.33 21.93
C ALA A 102 9.40 11.06 23.19
N GLY A 103 8.12 10.79 23.08
CA GLY A 103 7.20 10.65 24.20
C GLY A 103 7.71 9.76 25.34
N PRO A 104 7.53 8.44 25.24
CA PRO A 104 7.99 7.52 26.30
C PRO A 104 9.52 7.43 26.38
N LYS A 105 10.23 7.89 25.38
CA LYS A 105 11.71 7.92 25.30
C LYS A 105 12.29 9.30 25.61
N THR A 106 11.55 10.13 26.31
CA THR A 106 12.04 11.41 26.83
C THR A 106 13.20 11.18 27.79
N PRO A 107 14.34 11.88 27.64
CA PRO A 107 15.49 11.73 28.53
C PRO A 107 15.16 12.04 29.98
N ASN A 108 15.78 11.32 30.93
CA ASN A 108 15.54 11.52 32.35
C ASN A 108 15.88 12.94 32.84
N TRP A 109 16.91 13.57 32.26
CA TRP A 109 17.29 14.93 32.60
C TRP A 109 16.21 15.97 32.30
N VAL A 110 15.32 15.72 31.29
CA VAL A 110 14.18 16.60 30.99
C VAL A 110 13.22 16.69 32.19
N TYR A 111 12.97 15.55 32.83
CA TYR A 111 12.11 15.50 34.03
C TYR A 111 12.75 16.25 35.21
N THR A 112 14.08 16.20 35.37
CA THR A 112 14.77 16.95 36.44
C THR A 112 14.73 18.47 36.20
N LYS A 113 14.40 18.90 34.97
CA LYS A 113 14.17 20.32 34.62
C LYS A 113 12.72 20.77 34.91
N GLY A 114 11.89 19.95 35.55
CA GLY A 114 10.55 20.31 35.99
C GLY A 114 9.40 19.85 35.05
N VAL A 115 9.66 18.95 34.10
CA VAL A 115 8.59 18.33 33.33
C VAL A 115 7.87 17.30 34.20
N PRO A 116 6.54 17.39 34.36
CA PRO A 116 5.80 16.41 35.13
C PRO A 116 5.86 15.01 34.52
N LYS A 117 6.02 14.00 35.37
CA LYS A 117 5.88 12.59 34.98
C LYS A 117 4.42 12.17 35.09
N VAL A 118 3.84 11.72 33.97
CA VAL A 118 2.47 11.23 33.93
C VAL A 118 2.47 9.72 34.04
N LEU A 119 1.99 9.21 35.19
CA LEU A 119 1.75 7.79 35.39
C LEU A 119 0.41 7.40 34.74
N THR A 120 0.33 6.21 34.18
CA THR A 120 -0.90 5.74 33.53
C THR A 120 -1.41 4.44 34.15
N GLU A 121 -2.74 4.30 34.22
CA GLU A 121 -3.40 3.05 34.57
C GLU A 121 -3.19 2.04 33.45
N GLY A 122 -2.74 0.84 33.78
CA GLY A 122 -2.50 -0.21 32.79
C GLY A 122 -1.12 -0.24 32.16
N GLY A 123 -0.21 0.68 32.48
CA GLY A 123 1.18 0.68 32.02
C GLY A 123 1.97 -0.60 32.32
N LYS A 124 1.40 -1.50 33.12
CA LYS A 124 1.96 -2.85 33.40
C LYS A 124 1.71 -3.86 32.27
N LYS A 125 0.82 -3.59 31.31
CA LYS A 125 0.38 -4.59 30.32
C LYS A 125 0.96 -4.45 28.92
N ALA A 126 1.36 -3.27 28.49
CA ALA A 126 1.66 -3.08 27.08
C ALA A 126 3.14 -2.92 26.76
N ASP A 127 3.89 -1.97 27.36
CA ASP A 127 5.18 -1.59 26.78
C ASP A 127 6.27 -1.18 27.77
N SER A 128 6.26 -1.58 29.00
CA SER A 128 7.39 -1.31 29.92
C SER A 128 7.68 0.17 30.24
N PHE A 129 6.79 1.11 29.86
CA PHE A 129 6.95 2.52 30.18
C PHE A 129 6.08 2.86 31.39
N PRO A 130 6.69 3.13 32.56
CA PRO A 130 5.92 3.42 33.76
C PRO A 130 5.33 4.84 33.72
N PHE A 131 5.84 5.75 32.89
CA PHE A 131 5.40 7.14 32.84
C PHE A 131 5.73 7.78 31.46
N TYR A 132 5.06 8.90 31.22
CA TYR A 132 5.23 9.76 30.05
C TYR A 132 5.51 11.20 30.49
N PRO A 133 6.07 12.06 29.64
CA PRO A 133 6.12 13.48 29.92
C PRO A 133 4.72 14.09 29.84
N TYR A 134 4.42 15.11 30.61
CA TYR A 134 3.29 15.96 30.34
C TYR A 134 3.59 16.84 29.11
N TYR A 135 3.04 16.44 27.98
CA TYR A 135 3.37 17.02 26.68
C TYR A 135 3.05 18.53 26.56
N LEU A 136 2.06 19.02 27.31
CA LEU A 136 1.67 20.44 27.29
C LEU A 136 2.55 21.32 28.18
N SER A 137 3.47 20.72 28.94
CA SER A 137 4.44 21.50 29.74
C SER A 137 5.27 22.42 28.82
N PRO A 138 5.34 23.74 29.10
CA PRO A 138 6.20 24.64 28.33
C PRO A 138 7.66 24.22 28.34
N VAL A 139 8.11 23.63 29.45
CA VAL A 139 9.49 23.12 29.60
C VAL A 139 9.72 21.92 28.68
N TYR A 140 8.75 20.97 28.60
CA TYR A 140 8.82 19.86 27.66
C TYR A 140 8.91 20.35 26.22
N LYS A 141 8.01 21.24 25.82
CA LYS A 141 7.98 21.82 24.47
C LYS A 141 9.31 22.48 24.12
N THR A 142 9.89 23.26 25.05
CA THR A 142 11.18 23.94 24.84
C THR A 142 12.30 22.93 24.51
N TYR A 143 12.42 21.85 25.28
CA TYR A 143 13.47 20.86 25.07
C TYR A 143 13.20 19.97 23.85
N TYR A 144 11.95 19.60 23.61
CA TYR A 144 11.58 18.84 22.44
C TYR A 144 11.81 19.63 21.13
N HIS A 145 11.43 20.90 21.10
CA HIS A 145 11.69 21.78 19.95
C HIS A 145 13.19 21.94 19.70
N ARG A 146 14.00 22.11 20.77
CA ARG A 146 15.46 22.18 20.67
C ARG A 146 16.05 20.90 20.09
N PHE A 147 15.59 19.75 20.53
CA PHE A 147 16.00 18.44 19.99
C PHE A 147 15.72 18.34 18.50
N LEU A 148 14.52 18.68 18.06
CA LEU A 148 14.15 18.64 16.63
C LEU A 148 15.00 19.63 15.81
N PHE A 149 15.27 20.83 16.34
CA PHE A 149 16.12 21.81 15.69
C PHE A 149 17.56 21.31 15.56
N ALA A 150 18.11 20.69 16.60
CA ALA A 150 19.44 20.10 16.57
C ALA A 150 19.53 18.97 15.52
N MET A 151 18.51 18.10 15.43
CA MET A 151 18.41 17.05 14.43
C MET A 151 18.39 17.62 13.01
N ALA A 152 17.57 18.64 12.76
CA ALA A 152 17.49 19.27 11.43
C ALA A 152 18.84 19.89 11.02
N ASN A 153 19.54 20.55 11.95
CA ASN A 153 20.87 21.10 11.69
C ASN A 153 21.92 20.03 11.44
N HIS A 154 21.86 18.92 12.19
CA HIS A 154 22.76 17.81 11.95
C HIS A 154 22.55 17.19 10.56
N ILE A 155 21.29 16.95 10.14
CA ILE A 155 20.98 16.47 8.79
C ILE A 155 21.46 17.48 7.72
N LYS A 156 21.33 18.78 7.94
CA LYS A 156 21.81 19.82 7.01
C LYS A 156 23.34 19.83 6.86
N SER A 157 24.09 19.29 7.81
CA SER A 157 25.56 19.21 7.73
C SER A 157 26.06 18.17 6.73
N TYR A 158 25.20 17.23 6.31
CA TYR A 158 25.58 16.24 5.29
C TYR A 158 25.55 16.83 3.87
N PRO A 159 26.31 16.23 2.92
CA PRO A 159 26.16 16.52 1.49
C PRO A 159 24.73 16.29 0.99
N LYS A 160 24.31 17.03 -0.04
CA LYS A 160 22.93 16.96 -0.56
C LYS A 160 22.53 15.57 -1.04
N GLU A 161 23.42 14.85 -1.66
CA GLU A 161 23.22 13.46 -2.13
C GLU A 161 22.94 12.48 -0.97
N VAL A 162 23.48 12.75 0.22
CA VAL A 162 23.20 11.97 1.44
C VAL A 162 21.85 12.38 2.02
N GLN A 163 21.58 13.70 2.10
CA GLN A 163 20.27 14.20 2.55
C GLN A 163 19.12 13.63 1.71
N GLN A 164 19.31 13.49 0.40
CA GLN A 164 18.31 12.94 -0.53
C GLN A 164 17.97 11.46 -0.31
N ARG A 165 18.76 10.74 0.48
CA ARG A 165 18.39 9.37 0.91
C ARG A 165 17.22 9.36 1.88
N ILE A 166 16.98 10.45 2.59
CA ILE A 166 15.86 10.56 3.54
C ILE A 166 14.58 10.84 2.77
N SER A 167 13.73 9.82 2.64
CA SER A 167 12.47 9.94 1.92
C SER A 167 11.38 10.60 2.76
N PHE A 168 11.29 10.25 4.03
CA PHE A 168 10.29 10.83 4.93
C PHE A 168 10.70 10.69 6.41
N ILE A 169 10.07 11.51 7.24
CA ILE A 169 10.23 11.50 8.69
C ILE A 169 8.85 11.33 9.34
N GLN A 170 8.71 10.39 10.27
CA GLN A 170 7.49 10.26 11.05
C GLN A 170 7.44 11.35 12.12
N VAL A 171 6.32 12.05 12.19
CA VAL A 171 6.04 12.93 13.32
C VAL A 171 5.77 12.06 14.56
N LYS A 172 6.56 12.25 15.60
CA LYS A 172 6.51 11.46 16.85
C LYS A 172 6.12 12.36 18.01
N THR A 173 4.82 12.49 18.26
CA THR A 173 4.28 13.35 19.31
C THR A 173 3.92 12.59 20.58
N GLY A 174 3.41 11.38 20.45
CA GLY A 174 2.79 10.63 21.54
C GLY A 174 3.47 9.32 21.90
N CYS A 175 2.66 8.38 22.41
CA CYS A 175 3.15 7.14 23.00
C CYS A 175 3.76 6.15 22.00
N THR A 176 3.29 6.13 20.75
CA THR A 176 3.79 5.25 19.68
C THR A 176 4.06 5.98 18.37
N GLY A 177 3.72 7.25 18.31
CA GLY A 177 3.81 8.13 17.16
C GLY A 177 3.13 9.43 17.51
N ASP A 178 2.25 9.88 16.65
CA ASP A 178 1.38 11.04 16.89
C ASP A 178 -0.07 10.63 17.22
N GLU A 179 -0.31 9.35 17.49
CA GLU A 179 -1.64 8.76 17.59
C GLU A 179 -2.34 9.13 18.90
N CYS A 180 -1.74 8.75 20.02
CA CYS A 180 -2.32 8.98 21.35
C CYS A 180 -1.28 9.58 22.29
N PRO A 181 -1.72 10.36 23.28
CA PRO A 181 -0.80 10.93 24.26
C PRO A 181 -0.15 9.84 25.12
N TYR A 182 -0.97 8.95 25.66
CA TYR A 182 -0.53 7.91 26.56
C TYR A 182 -1.12 6.55 26.18
N LYS A 183 -0.49 5.47 26.65
CA LYS A 183 -1.12 4.16 26.70
C LYS A 183 -1.75 3.98 28.09
N GLY A 184 -3.08 4.00 28.15
CA GLY A 184 -3.89 4.06 29.35
C GLY A 184 -4.19 5.48 29.81
N ASP A 185 -5.07 5.59 30.78
CA ASP A 185 -5.51 6.87 31.33
C ASP A 185 -4.51 7.41 32.37
N ALA A 186 -4.36 8.72 32.44
CA ALA A 186 -3.51 9.35 33.43
C ALA A 186 -4.08 9.12 34.84
N VAL A 187 -3.22 8.69 35.78
CA VAL A 187 -3.61 8.50 37.20
C VAL A 187 -3.96 9.83 37.87
N ASP A 188 -3.27 10.92 37.51
CA ASP A 188 -3.55 12.26 38.00
C ASP A 188 -4.35 13.01 36.90
N GLU A 189 -5.62 13.24 37.15
CA GLU A 189 -6.56 13.87 36.18
C GLU A 189 -6.07 15.21 35.64
N LYS A 190 -5.30 15.99 36.40
CA LYS A 190 -4.77 17.29 35.93
C LYS A 190 -3.83 17.16 34.73
N TYR A 191 -3.30 15.97 34.46
CA TYR A 191 -2.44 15.66 33.32
C TYR A 191 -3.16 14.81 32.27
N SER A 192 -4.47 14.63 32.43
CA SER A 192 -5.26 13.82 31.51
C SER A 192 -5.27 14.45 30.12
N LEU A 193 -4.92 13.67 29.12
CA LEU A 193 -5.04 14.01 27.69
C LEU A 193 -5.69 12.84 26.99
N THR A 194 -6.67 13.12 26.17
CA THR A 194 -7.35 12.09 25.37
C THR A 194 -6.95 12.18 23.91
N THR A 195 -6.92 11.05 23.23
CA THR A 195 -6.53 10.94 21.80
C THR A 195 -7.30 11.90 20.89
N LYS A 196 -8.59 12.15 21.19
CA LYS A 196 -9.46 13.05 20.43
C LYS A 196 -9.65 14.43 21.10
N GLY A 197 -8.95 14.67 22.20
CA GLY A 197 -9.07 15.92 22.96
C GLY A 197 -8.50 17.12 22.22
N ALA A 198 -9.14 18.29 22.40
CA ALA A 198 -8.76 19.54 21.74
C ALA A 198 -7.32 19.96 22.08
N GLU A 199 -6.88 19.81 23.33
CA GLU A 199 -5.55 20.19 23.78
C GLU A 199 -4.47 19.28 23.16
N TRP A 200 -4.74 17.96 23.07
CA TRP A 200 -3.84 17.04 22.39
C TRP A 200 -3.77 17.34 20.89
N ARG A 201 -4.90 17.60 20.25
CA ARG A 201 -4.95 18.03 18.85
C ARG A 201 -4.14 19.30 18.61
N ALA A 202 -4.31 20.31 19.44
CA ALA A 202 -3.55 21.55 19.34
C ALA A 202 -2.04 21.32 19.42
N PHE A 203 -1.59 20.48 20.34
CA PHE A 203 -0.18 20.08 20.45
C PHE A 203 0.31 19.33 19.21
N ARG A 204 -0.50 18.41 18.67
CA ARG A 204 -0.16 17.71 17.41
C ARG A 204 0.01 18.67 16.25
N LEU A 205 -0.95 19.59 16.04
CA LEU A 205 -0.89 20.54 14.94
C LEU A 205 0.29 21.51 15.08
N GLU A 206 0.59 21.97 16.29
CA GLU A 206 1.81 22.74 16.59
C GLU A 206 3.08 21.97 16.20
N THR A 207 3.11 20.69 16.52
CA THR A 207 4.24 19.82 16.19
C THR A 207 4.34 19.54 14.69
N PHE A 208 3.22 19.31 13.99
CA PHE A 208 3.20 19.17 12.53
C PHE A 208 3.79 20.43 11.85
N ALA A 209 3.40 21.62 12.32
CA ALA A 209 3.93 22.87 11.80
C ALA A 209 5.44 22.98 12.03
N LEU A 210 5.93 22.58 13.20
CA LEU A 210 7.35 22.59 13.53
C LEU A 210 8.14 21.61 12.63
N TYR A 211 7.66 20.38 12.48
CA TYR A 211 8.31 19.41 11.59
C TYR A 211 8.34 19.91 10.15
N ASN A 212 7.25 20.45 9.63
CA ASN A 212 7.23 21.03 8.28
C ASN A 212 8.22 22.19 8.10
N LYS A 213 8.31 23.08 9.11
CA LYS A 213 9.28 24.18 9.13
C LYS A 213 10.72 23.68 9.12
N LEU A 214 11.04 22.61 9.86
CA LEU A 214 12.39 22.12 10.05
C LEU A 214 12.85 21.15 8.96
N PHE A 215 11.96 20.32 8.45
CA PHE A 215 12.30 19.23 7.54
C PHE A 215 11.69 19.37 6.14
N GLY A 216 10.58 20.09 6.00
CA GLY A 216 9.89 20.28 4.74
C GLY A 216 10.67 21.13 3.72
N LYS A 217 10.04 21.39 2.58
CA LYS A 217 10.64 22.08 1.44
C LYS A 217 11.25 23.45 1.79
N ALA A 218 10.54 24.24 2.58
CA ALA A 218 11.00 25.58 2.98
C ALA A 218 12.28 25.54 3.83
N SER A 219 12.61 24.43 4.48
CA SER A 219 13.83 24.25 5.26
C SER A 219 15.07 24.02 4.38
N GLY A 220 14.89 23.66 3.11
CA GLY A 220 15.93 23.21 2.19
C GLY A 220 16.28 21.71 2.33
N LEU A 221 15.66 20.96 3.25
CA LEU A 221 15.84 19.51 3.38
C LEU A 221 14.88 18.73 2.45
N ASN A 222 13.68 19.24 2.27
CA ASN A 222 12.66 18.64 1.40
C ASN A 222 12.27 17.19 1.78
N ILE A 223 12.14 16.92 3.09
CA ILE A 223 11.75 15.64 3.64
C ILE A 223 10.25 15.66 3.89
N SER A 224 9.52 14.67 3.35
CA SER A 224 8.07 14.56 3.55
C SER A 224 7.74 14.11 4.97
N LEU A 225 6.60 14.58 5.50
CA LEU A 225 6.11 14.14 6.80
C LEU A 225 5.29 12.85 6.65
N LEU A 226 5.45 11.92 7.58
CA LEU A 226 4.58 10.75 7.76
C LEU A 226 3.73 10.96 9.02
N LEU A 227 2.41 10.99 8.85
CA LEU A 227 1.43 11.31 9.89
C LEU A 227 0.61 10.06 10.26
N SER A 228 0.19 9.96 11.52
CA SER A 228 -0.80 8.99 11.98
C SER A 228 -2.12 9.71 12.31
N ASN A 229 -3.25 8.97 12.30
CA ASN A 229 -4.55 9.51 12.69
C ASN A 229 -4.89 10.85 12.00
N VAL A 230 -4.89 10.82 10.69
CA VAL A 230 -5.31 11.91 9.81
C VAL A 230 -6.37 11.33 8.89
N GLU A 231 -7.59 11.84 8.92
CA GLU A 231 -8.75 11.24 8.25
C GLU A 231 -9.53 12.29 7.46
N PRO A 232 -9.76 12.07 6.15
CA PRO A 232 -10.63 12.95 5.38
C PRO A 232 -12.07 12.89 5.92
N GLU A 233 -12.80 13.97 5.73
CA GLU A 233 -14.20 14.02 6.09
C GLU A 233 -14.97 12.95 5.30
N THR A 234 -15.75 12.15 6.01
CA THR A 234 -16.61 11.13 5.44
C THR A 234 -18.03 11.64 5.28
N GLU A 235 -18.78 11.13 4.29
CA GLU A 235 -20.16 11.55 4.01
C GLU A 235 -21.09 11.37 5.23
N ASP A 236 -20.78 10.41 6.09
CA ASP A 236 -21.54 10.15 7.32
C ASP A 236 -21.04 10.93 8.55
N GLY A 237 -20.02 11.78 8.39
CA GLY A 237 -19.49 12.64 9.44
C GLY A 237 -18.79 11.90 10.60
N LYS A 238 -18.40 10.63 10.42
CA LYS A 238 -17.84 9.80 11.50
C LYS A 238 -16.31 9.83 11.63
N ALA A 239 -15.61 10.56 10.79
CA ALA A 239 -14.16 10.67 10.88
C ALA A 239 -13.72 11.48 12.09
N ASP A 240 -12.82 10.92 12.90
CA ASP A 240 -12.40 11.51 14.17
C ASP A 240 -11.29 12.57 14.04
N PHE A 241 -10.48 12.48 12.99
CA PHE A 241 -9.25 13.27 12.83
C PHE A 241 -9.31 14.19 11.60
N VAL A 242 -10.50 14.76 11.37
CA VAL A 242 -10.78 15.63 10.21
C VAL A 242 -10.05 16.96 10.30
N GLU A 243 -9.89 17.52 11.49
CA GLU A 243 -9.18 18.80 11.65
C GLU A 243 -7.68 18.66 11.35
N GLU A 244 -7.09 17.53 11.71
CA GLU A 244 -5.71 17.19 11.33
C GLU A 244 -5.58 17.01 9.80
N TRP A 245 -6.57 16.41 9.15
CA TRP A 245 -6.63 16.31 7.69
C TRP A 245 -6.72 17.70 7.04
N LYS A 246 -7.66 18.54 7.48
CA LYS A 246 -7.83 19.90 6.97
C LYS A 246 -6.54 20.70 7.11
N TRP A 247 -5.88 20.60 8.26
CA TRP A 247 -4.60 21.25 8.48
C TRP A 247 -3.51 20.71 7.52
N ALA A 248 -3.36 19.39 7.42
CA ALA A 248 -2.34 18.75 6.59
C ALA A 248 -2.51 19.13 5.11
N THR A 249 -3.73 19.06 4.58
CA THR A 249 -4.02 19.40 3.19
C THR A 249 -3.84 20.89 2.88
N ALA A 250 -4.06 21.77 3.85
CA ALA A 250 -3.83 23.21 3.69
C ALA A 250 -2.36 23.60 3.77
N ASN A 251 -1.55 22.91 4.57
CA ASN A 251 -0.17 23.30 4.88
C ASN A 251 0.91 22.41 4.24
N LEU A 252 0.58 21.17 3.87
CA LEU A 252 1.49 20.20 3.27
C LEU A 252 1.14 19.97 1.78
N GLN A 253 1.04 21.07 1.03
CA GLN A 253 0.58 21.03 -0.37
C GLN A 253 1.50 20.23 -1.30
N ASP A 254 2.77 20.07 -0.94
CA ASP A 254 3.72 19.22 -1.67
C ASP A 254 3.53 17.72 -1.39
N GLY A 255 2.62 17.36 -0.48
CA GLY A 255 2.27 16.00 -0.11
C GLY A 255 2.75 15.57 1.26
N PHE A 256 2.17 14.47 1.75
CA PHE A 256 2.53 13.84 3.02
C PHE A 256 2.20 12.34 3.00
N GLY A 257 2.76 11.61 3.94
CA GLY A 257 2.51 10.19 4.12
C GLY A 257 1.51 9.91 5.24
N ILE A 258 0.80 8.81 5.11
CA ILE A 258 -0.11 8.29 6.13
C ILE A 258 0.41 6.93 6.59
N LYS A 259 0.65 6.83 7.90
CA LYS A 259 1.00 5.58 8.55
C LYS A 259 -0.27 4.81 8.90
N ASN A 260 -0.28 3.52 8.61
CA ASN A 260 -1.28 2.61 9.16
C ASN A 260 -0.70 1.22 9.44
N GLY A 261 -1.42 0.42 10.21
CA GLY A 261 -1.05 -0.96 10.54
C GLY A 261 -1.79 -2.02 9.72
N ALA A 262 -2.31 -1.66 8.54
CA ALA A 262 -3.25 -2.49 7.79
C ALA A 262 -2.68 -3.87 7.41
N LEU A 263 -1.38 -3.97 7.13
CA LEU A 263 -0.74 -5.21 6.72
C LEU A 263 -0.43 -6.15 7.90
N SER A 264 -0.50 -5.67 9.13
CA SER A 264 -0.25 -6.49 10.32
C SER A 264 -1.38 -7.46 10.64
N ARG A 265 -2.54 -7.34 9.98
CA ARG A 265 -3.76 -8.09 10.31
C ARG A 265 -4.21 -9.09 9.25
N GLY A 266 -3.51 -9.18 8.15
CA GLY A 266 -3.89 -10.02 7.02
C GLY A 266 -4.82 -9.30 6.04
N HIS A 267 -4.77 -9.72 4.79
CA HIS A 267 -5.41 -9.06 3.65
C HIS A 267 -6.94 -9.16 3.62
N HIS A 268 -7.54 -10.07 4.33
CA HIS A 268 -8.99 -10.32 4.32
C HIS A 268 -9.68 -9.94 5.62
N LEU A 269 -8.94 -9.47 6.60
CA LEU A 269 -9.43 -9.20 7.94
C LEU A 269 -9.45 -7.71 8.22
N SER A 270 -10.11 -6.93 7.45
CA SER A 270 -10.05 -5.54 7.75
C SER A 270 -11.30 -5.02 8.44
N GLY A 271 -11.28 -5.02 9.76
CA GLY A 271 -12.05 -4.05 10.52
C GLY A 271 -11.56 -2.61 10.29
N GLU A 272 -10.53 -2.44 9.46
CA GLU A 272 -9.95 -1.16 9.05
C GLU A 272 -10.31 -0.80 7.60
N ARG A 273 -11.26 -1.49 6.99
CA ARG A 273 -11.69 -1.21 5.61
C ARG A 273 -12.05 0.26 5.42
N SER A 274 -12.84 0.83 6.30
CA SER A 274 -13.22 2.24 6.22
C SER A 274 -12.01 3.16 6.25
N SER A 275 -11.05 2.91 7.14
CA SER A 275 -9.81 3.69 7.20
C SER A 275 -8.88 3.47 6.01
N MET A 276 -9.02 2.35 5.30
CA MET A 276 -8.25 2.08 4.09
C MET A 276 -8.91 2.69 2.84
N THR A 277 -10.22 2.67 2.74
CA THR A 277 -10.96 3.13 1.56
C THR A 277 -11.17 4.63 1.52
N MET A 278 -11.24 5.31 2.65
CA MET A 278 -11.45 6.77 2.71
C MET A 278 -10.36 7.58 1.98
N PHE A 279 -9.17 7.02 1.81
CA PHE A 279 -8.08 7.67 1.10
C PHE A 279 -8.04 7.35 -0.40
N LEU A 280 -8.79 6.35 -0.89
CA LEU A 280 -8.75 5.94 -2.29
C LEU A 280 -9.05 7.07 -3.28
N PRO A 281 -10.03 7.96 -3.05
CA PRO A 281 -10.28 9.08 -3.97
C PRO A 281 -9.07 10.00 -4.15
N TYR A 282 -8.24 10.14 -3.13
CA TYR A 282 -7.04 10.97 -3.16
C TYR A 282 -5.82 10.25 -3.76
N LEU A 283 -5.81 8.93 -3.70
CA LEU A 283 -4.73 8.08 -4.22
C LEU A 283 -4.94 7.73 -5.70
N VAL A 284 -6.21 7.54 -6.11
CA VAL A 284 -6.57 7.09 -7.46
C VAL A 284 -6.84 8.27 -8.37
N ASP A 285 -7.66 9.22 -7.92
CA ASP A 285 -8.15 10.33 -8.75
C ASP A 285 -7.21 11.53 -8.77
N ALA A 286 -6.09 11.45 -8.07
CA ALA A 286 -5.09 12.52 -7.98
C ALA A 286 -5.71 13.91 -7.75
N LYS A 287 -6.62 14.04 -6.77
CA LYS A 287 -7.32 15.31 -6.46
C LYS A 287 -6.39 16.46 -6.02
N GLY A 288 -5.28 16.62 -6.74
CA GLY A 288 -4.30 17.65 -6.53
C GLY A 288 -3.42 17.45 -5.28
N LEU A 289 -3.55 16.33 -4.58
CA LEU A 289 -2.83 16.05 -3.35
C LEU A 289 -1.91 14.82 -3.54
N THR A 290 -0.63 15.01 -3.23
CA THR A 290 0.34 13.93 -3.25
C THR A 290 0.32 13.17 -1.92
N LEU A 291 -0.21 11.97 -1.93
CA LEU A 291 -0.21 11.08 -0.78
C LEU A 291 0.65 9.84 -1.06
N PHE A 292 1.35 9.38 -0.02
CA PHE A 292 1.91 8.04 0.02
C PHE A 292 1.46 7.35 1.31
N ARG A 293 1.51 6.03 1.34
CA ARG A 293 1.10 5.25 2.51
C ARG A 293 2.19 4.25 2.89
N ARG A 294 2.47 4.21 4.18
CA ARG A 294 3.38 3.23 4.76
C ARG A 294 2.61 2.31 5.69
N SER A 295 2.75 1.00 5.48
CA SER A 295 2.17 -0.02 6.34
C SER A 295 3.21 -0.93 6.94
N GLU A 296 2.99 -1.29 8.18
CA GLU A 296 3.78 -2.28 8.90
C GLU A 296 3.23 -3.68 8.71
N MET A 297 4.12 -4.63 8.46
CA MET A 297 3.83 -6.03 8.59
C MET A 297 4.62 -6.59 9.78
N ASP A 298 3.99 -6.63 10.93
CA ASP A 298 4.56 -7.25 12.12
C ASP A 298 4.76 -8.76 11.94
N GLN A 299 4.81 -9.53 13.02
CA GLN A 299 4.90 -10.99 12.99
C GLN A 299 3.58 -11.68 12.59
N THR A 300 2.67 -10.97 11.91
CA THR A 300 1.36 -11.52 11.51
C THR A 300 1.51 -12.72 10.58
N TRP A 301 2.53 -12.73 9.72
CA TRP A 301 2.80 -13.84 8.82
C TRP A 301 3.08 -15.17 9.53
N THR A 302 3.46 -15.15 10.82
CA THR A 302 3.64 -16.37 11.64
C THR A 302 2.31 -16.91 12.20
N ARG A 303 1.20 -16.23 11.97
CA ARG A 303 -0.12 -16.66 12.43
C ARG A 303 -0.65 -17.84 11.62
N PRO A 304 -1.51 -18.68 12.21
CA PRO A 304 -2.00 -19.90 11.54
C PRO A 304 -2.58 -19.67 10.15
N LEU A 305 -3.23 -18.55 9.92
CA LEU A 305 -3.80 -18.20 8.61
C LEU A 305 -2.73 -18.11 7.53
N TYR A 306 -1.65 -17.36 7.79
CA TYR A 306 -0.56 -17.27 6.83
C TYR A 306 0.15 -18.61 6.64
N GLN A 307 0.30 -19.37 7.71
CA GLN A 307 1.02 -20.66 7.73
C GLN A 307 0.31 -21.78 6.97
N LEU A 308 -0.96 -21.62 6.64
CA LEU A 308 -1.66 -22.59 5.79
C LEU A 308 -1.01 -22.67 4.40
N ASN A 309 -0.71 -21.53 3.81
CA ASN A 309 0.02 -21.41 2.53
C ASN A 309 0.70 -20.05 2.48
N VAL A 310 1.95 -19.98 2.89
CA VAL A 310 2.68 -18.72 3.06
C VAL A 310 2.82 -17.95 1.73
N PRO A 311 3.26 -18.57 0.61
CA PRO A 311 3.36 -17.87 -0.67
C PRO A 311 2.05 -17.25 -1.14
N LEU A 312 0.96 -18.01 -1.05
CA LEU A 312 -0.37 -17.55 -1.46
C LEU A 312 -0.84 -16.36 -0.60
N ASN A 313 -0.62 -16.43 0.70
CA ASN A 313 -1.03 -15.36 1.61
C ASN A 313 -0.19 -14.08 1.46
N PHE A 314 1.12 -14.19 1.19
CA PHE A 314 1.94 -13.01 0.86
C PHE A 314 1.55 -12.40 -0.48
N TYR A 315 1.24 -13.21 -1.49
CA TYR A 315 0.79 -12.71 -2.80
C TYR A 315 -0.50 -11.87 -2.67
N TRP A 316 -1.51 -12.42 -2.01
CA TRP A 316 -2.77 -11.69 -1.78
C TRP A 316 -2.61 -10.54 -0.80
N GLY A 317 -1.66 -10.63 0.13
CA GLY A 317 -1.25 -9.52 0.99
C GLY A 317 -0.66 -8.36 0.19
N ALA A 318 0.20 -8.65 -0.79
CA ALA A 318 0.75 -7.64 -1.69
C ALA A 318 -0.33 -6.97 -2.54
N ILE A 319 -1.26 -7.74 -3.12
CA ILE A 319 -2.39 -7.22 -3.88
C ILE A 319 -3.26 -6.30 -3.01
N ASN A 320 -3.62 -6.74 -1.80
CA ASN A 320 -4.41 -5.93 -0.87
C ASN A 320 -3.69 -4.63 -0.48
N ALA A 321 -2.39 -4.69 -0.24
CA ALA A 321 -1.58 -3.52 0.05
C ALA A 321 -1.62 -2.51 -1.11
N LEU A 322 -1.42 -2.97 -2.34
CA LEU A 322 -1.47 -2.14 -3.54
C LEU A 322 -2.86 -1.56 -3.77
N ASN A 323 -3.91 -2.36 -3.64
CA ASN A 323 -5.29 -1.92 -3.80
C ASN A 323 -5.69 -0.87 -2.76
N SER A 324 -5.16 -0.95 -1.55
CA SER A 324 -5.36 0.06 -0.51
C SER A 324 -4.40 1.25 -0.63
N GLY A 325 -3.63 1.36 -1.71
CA GLY A 325 -2.77 2.49 -2.00
C GLY A 325 -1.47 2.53 -1.20
N GLN A 326 -1.01 1.40 -0.65
CA GLN A 326 0.27 1.35 0.04
C GLN A 326 1.43 1.58 -0.94
N SER A 327 2.36 2.42 -0.54
CA SER A 327 3.57 2.74 -1.31
C SER A 327 4.82 2.14 -0.66
N VAL A 328 4.79 1.95 0.65
CA VAL A 328 5.88 1.36 1.44
C VAL A 328 5.34 0.20 2.25
N TRP A 329 5.91 -0.97 2.02
CA TRP A 329 5.65 -2.17 2.80
C TRP A 329 6.84 -2.46 3.72
N ASP A 330 6.65 -2.17 4.98
CA ASP A 330 7.66 -2.32 6.02
C ASP A 330 7.61 -3.74 6.58
N VAL A 331 8.65 -4.53 6.30
CA VAL A 331 8.66 -5.97 6.51
C VAL A 331 9.67 -6.37 7.60
N THR A 332 9.28 -7.26 8.48
CA THR A 332 10.16 -7.78 9.54
C THR A 332 11.29 -8.64 8.96
N LYS A 333 12.43 -8.63 9.63
CA LYS A 333 13.61 -9.43 9.29
C LYS A 333 13.28 -10.90 9.05
N SER A 334 12.48 -11.49 9.95
CA SER A 334 12.13 -12.91 9.83
C SER A 334 11.39 -13.24 8.53
N ALA A 335 10.54 -12.35 8.03
CA ALA A 335 9.86 -12.53 6.74
C ALA A 335 10.85 -12.36 5.58
N VAL A 336 11.74 -11.37 5.63
CA VAL A 336 12.78 -11.18 4.60
C VAL A 336 13.68 -12.41 4.50
N GLU A 337 14.22 -12.89 5.62
CA GLU A 337 15.12 -14.05 5.67
C GLU A 337 14.47 -15.34 5.16
N GLN A 338 13.17 -15.54 5.42
CA GLN A 338 12.46 -16.74 5.01
C GLN A 338 11.87 -16.66 3.59
N SER A 339 11.83 -15.47 3.00
CA SER A 339 11.08 -15.24 1.76
C SER A 339 11.52 -16.14 0.60
N LYS A 340 12.81 -16.25 0.38
CA LYS A 340 13.38 -17.07 -0.70
C LYS A 340 13.25 -18.56 -0.42
N ALA A 341 13.55 -18.97 0.82
CA ALA A 341 13.49 -20.38 1.22
C ALA A 341 12.05 -20.95 1.16
N GLN A 342 11.05 -20.11 1.44
CA GLN A 342 9.63 -20.49 1.42
C GLN A 342 8.92 -20.05 0.13
N GLY A 343 9.60 -19.46 -0.84
CA GLY A 343 9.08 -19.12 -2.17
C GLY A 343 8.06 -17.98 -2.20
N PHE A 344 8.10 -17.04 -1.25
CA PHE A 344 7.21 -15.89 -1.25
C PHE A 344 7.87 -14.54 -1.57
N ASP A 345 9.17 -14.54 -1.89
CA ASP A 345 9.88 -13.33 -2.36
C ASP A 345 9.29 -12.76 -3.66
N TYR A 346 8.64 -13.59 -4.49
CA TYR A 346 7.85 -13.14 -5.62
C TYR A 346 6.85 -12.02 -5.25
N SER A 347 6.22 -12.12 -4.10
CA SER A 347 5.24 -11.13 -3.63
C SER A 347 5.89 -9.76 -3.35
N PHE A 348 7.14 -9.75 -2.93
CA PHE A 348 7.91 -8.52 -2.72
C PHE A 348 8.32 -7.88 -4.04
N TYR A 349 8.73 -8.66 -5.03
CA TYR A 349 8.99 -8.15 -6.38
C TYR A 349 7.72 -7.63 -7.04
N PHE A 350 6.60 -8.35 -6.88
CA PHE A 350 5.29 -7.92 -7.37
C PHE A 350 4.87 -6.58 -6.74
N PHE A 351 4.99 -6.46 -5.43
CA PHE A 351 4.71 -5.20 -4.74
C PHE A 351 5.59 -4.06 -5.28
N ASN A 352 6.90 -4.27 -5.39
CA ASN A 352 7.83 -3.27 -5.92
C ASN A 352 7.52 -2.81 -7.34
N LYS A 353 7.03 -3.72 -8.20
CA LYS A 353 6.65 -3.41 -9.57
C LYS A 353 5.55 -2.34 -9.63
N TYR A 354 4.64 -2.35 -8.65
CA TYR A 354 3.46 -1.51 -8.66
C TYR A 354 3.43 -0.41 -7.60
N ALA A 355 4.23 -0.50 -6.54
CA ALA A 355 4.20 0.47 -5.44
C ALA A 355 4.43 1.92 -5.89
N GLY A 356 5.32 2.13 -6.85
CA GLY A 356 5.62 3.44 -7.43
C GLY A 356 4.71 3.87 -8.58
N GLN A 357 3.77 3.03 -9.01
CA GLN A 357 2.87 3.33 -10.13
C GLN A 357 1.64 4.12 -9.64
N ILE A 358 1.87 5.30 -9.06
CA ILE A 358 0.82 6.12 -8.42
C ILE A 358 0.34 7.28 -9.29
N TYR A 359 1.15 7.72 -10.26
CA TYR A 359 0.80 8.81 -11.17
C TYR A 359 0.49 8.24 -12.56
N PRO A 360 -0.77 8.27 -13.02
CA PRO A 360 -1.15 7.63 -14.29
C PRO A 360 -0.31 8.08 -15.47
N ALA A 361 0.00 9.37 -15.58
CA ALA A 361 0.75 9.93 -16.71
C ALA A 361 2.19 9.40 -16.82
N THR A 362 2.83 9.07 -15.73
CA THR A 362 4.22 8.57 -15.66
C THR A 362 4.32 7.08 -15.37
N ALA A 363 3.22 6.45 -14.97
CA ALA A 363 3.18 5.02 -14.69
C ALA A 363 3.50 4.22 -15.96
N THR A 364 4.30 3.18 -15.80
CA THR A 364 4.66 2.25 -16.87
C THR A 364 3.94 0.91 -16.76
N HIS A 365 3.35 0.62 -15.60
CA HIS A 365 2.69 -0.64 -15.32
C HIS A 365 1.33 -0.41 -14.67
N ALA A 366 0.37 -1.25 -15.05
CA ALA A 366 -0.96 -1.32 -14.45
C ALA A 366 -1.35 -2.79 -14.26
N PHE A 367 -2.21 -3.10 -13.29
CA PHE A 367 -2.75 -4.46 -13.14
C PHE A 367 -4.15 -4.44 -12.57
N CYS A 368 -4.87 -5.54 -12.81
CA CYS A 368 -6.13 -5.88 -12.17
C CYS A 368 -6.09 -7.33 -11.69
N ALA A 369 -6.17 -7.55 -10.38
CA ALA A 369 -6.39 -8.87 -9.81
C ALA A 369 -7.88 -9.19 -9.87
N LEU A 370 -8.21 -10.38 -10.37
CA LEU A 370 -9.57 -10.77 -10.65
C LEU A 370 -10.15 -11.52 -9.45
N HIS A 371 -11.05 -10.84 -8.74
CA HIS A 371 -11.66 -11.35 -7.52
C HIS A 371 -13.03 -10.73 -7.27
N LYS A 372 -13.69 -11.16 -6.21
CA LYS A 372 -14.82 -10.47 -5.60
C LYS A 372 -14.66 -10.49 -4.09
N GLY A 373 -14.62 -9.32 -3.50
CA GLY A 373 -14.75 -9.15 -2.05
C GLY A 373 -16.22 -9.27 -1.63
N LEU A 374 -16.47 -9.84 -0.47
CA LEU A 374 -17.80 -9.87 0.15
C LEU A 374 -17.82 -8.89 1.32
N ASP A 375 -18.86 -8.07 1.39
CA ASP A 375 -19.03 -7.09 2.46
C ASP A 375 -20.29 -7.37 3.27
N ALA A 376 -20.11 -7.80 4.50
CA ALA A 376 -21.24 -8.03 5.41
C ALA A 376 -21.99 -6.73 5.79
N ALA A 377 -21.41 -5.57 5.58
CA ALA A 377 -22.07 -4.28 5.79
C ALA A 377 -22.89 -3.81 4.58
N ASP A 378 -22.75 -4.45 3.42
CA ASP A 378 -23.53 -4.12 2.22
C ASP A 378 -24.97 -4.60 2.38
N VAL A 379 -25.86 -3.67 2.77
CA VAL A 379 -27.29 -3.92 2.94
C VAL A 379 -28.08 -3.80 1.63
N VAL A 380 -27.47 -3.28 0.58
CA VAL A 380 -28.09 -3.17 -0.74
C VAL A 380 -27.99 -4.51 -1.45
N ALA A 381 -26.79 -5.08 -1.53
CA ALA A 381 -26.59 -6.40 -2.11
C ALA A 381 -27.16 -7.53 -1.22
N TYR A 382 -27.15 -7.33 0.10
CA TYR A 382 -27.60 -8.34 1.08
C TYR A 382 -28.56 -7.72 2.09
N PRO A 383 -29.85 -7.56 1.76
CA PRO A 383 -30.86 -6.95 2.63
C PRO A 383 -30.95 -7.62 4.00
N GLU A 384 -31.08 -6.82 5.07
CA GLU A 384 -31.15 -7.36 6.45
C GLU A 384 -32.33 -8.29 6.69
N ALA A 385 -33.45 -8.05 6.00
CA ALA A 385 -34.64 -8.91 6.10
C ALA A 385 -34.36 -10.36 5.68
N GLU A 386 -33.45 -10.58 4.75
CA GLU A 386 -33.09 -11.92 4.23
C GLU A 386 -31.83 -12.46 4.91
N PHE A 387 -30.80 -11.62 5.03
CA PHE A 387 -29.48 -12.04 5.46
C PHE A 387 -29.25 -11.84 6.96
N GLY A 388 -30.11 -11.10 7.66
CA GLY A 388 -29.93 -10.74 9.07
C GLY A 388 -29.16 -9.43 9.26
N LYS A 389 -29.10 -8.94 10.49
CA LYS A 389 -28.55 -7.63 10.86
C LYS A 389 -27.11 -7.43 10.38
N ALA A 390 -26.86 -6.30 9.70
CA ALA A 390 -25.53 -5.90 9.22
C ALA A 390 -24.65 -5.44 10.39
N ALA A 391 -23.99 -6.41 11.03
CA ALA A 391 -23.06 -6.15 12.11
C ALA A 391 -21.78 -6.98 11.91
N HIS A 392 -20.63 -6.38 12.24
CA HIS A 392 -19.37 -7.13 12.33
C HIS A 392 -19.53 -8.25 13.36
N GLY A 393 -19.14 -9.47 12.99
CA GLY A 393 -19.27 -10.63 13.85
C GLY A 393 -20.61 -11.35 13.79
N ASN A 394 -21.57 -10.90 12.97
CA ASN A 394 -22.78 -11.67 12.71
C ASN A 394 -22.44 -12.85 11.77
N LEU A 395 -22.08 -13.99 12.37
CA LEU A 395 -21.67 -15.19 11.65
C LEU A 395 -22.78 -15.75 10.77
N GLU A 396 -24.02 -15.74 11.24
CA GLU A 396 -25.16 -16.24 10.47
C GLU A 396 -25.36 -15.44 9.18
N ARG A 397 -25.26 -14.10 9.25
CA ARG A 397 -25.31 -13.24 8.06
C ARG A 397 -24.17 -13.58 7.09
N MET A 398 -22.97 -13.70 7.59
CA MET A 398 -21.80 -14.01 6.77
C MET A 398 -21.95 -15.37 6.07
N GLU A 399 -22.44 -16.39 6.78
CA GLU A 399 -22.71 -17.71 6.20
C GLU A 399 -23.81 -17.66 5.13
N LYS A 400 -24.88 -16.92 5.33
CA LYS A 400 -25.94 -16.72 4.33
C LYS A 400 -25.40 -16.03 3.07
N ILE A 401 -24.61 -14.96 3.22
CA ILE A 401 -23.97 -14.28 2.09
C ILE A 401 -23.01 -15.22 1.35
N ARG A 402 -22.19 -15.96 2.07
CA ARG A 402 -21.26 -16.94 1.49
C ARG A 402 -22.00 -18.03 0.70
N ALA A 403 -23.12 -18.50 1.21
CA ALA A 403 -23.91 -19.54 0.57
C ALA A 403 -24.44 -19.15 -0.82
N VAL A 404 -24.71 -17.86 -1.06
CA VAL A 404 -25.11 -17.33 -2.38
C VAL A 404 -24.06 -17.68 -3.45
N TYR A 405 -22.78 -17.65 -3.07
CA TYR A 405 -21.65 -17.92 -3.96
C TYR A 405 -21.10 -19.35 -3.80
N GLY A 406 -21.85 -20.24 -3.15
CA GLY A 406 -21.41 -21.61 -2.89
C GLY A 406 -21.06 -22.38 -4.15
N LYS A 407 -21.85 -22.24 -5.22
CA LYS A 407 -21.58 -22.87 -6.53
C LYS A 407 -20.25 -22.40 -7.18
N TYR A 408 -19.76 -21.24 -6.80
CA TYR A 408 -18.51 -20.66 -7.30
C TYR A 408 -17.30 -20.93 -6.38
N GLY A 409 -17.44 -21.82 -5.42
CA GLY A 409 -16.35 -22.23 -4.53
C GLY A 409 -16.31 -21.51 -3.18
N ALA A 410 -17.12 -20.51 -2.93
CA ALA A 410 -17.14 -19.79 -1.65
C ALA A 410 -17.54 -20.68 -0.46
N ALA A 411 -18.28 -21.77 -0.71
CA ALA A 411 -18.67 -22.78 0.29
C ALA A 411 -17.58 -23.82 0.59
N ASN A 412 -16.53 -23.90 -0.23
CA ASN A 412 -15.41 -24.79 0.01
C ASN A 412 -14.55 -24.24 1.15
N ASP A 413 -14.95 -24.55 2.37
CA ASP A 413 -14.17 -24.19 3.53
C ASP A 413 -12.85 -24.97 3.56
N ASP A 414 -11.77 -24.25 3.78
CA ASP A 414 -10.57 -24.83 4.30
C ASP A 414 -10.92 -25.31 5.71
N LYS A 415 -10.87 -26.61 5.94
CA LYS A 415 -11.20 -27.22 7.25
C LYS A 415 -10.43 -26.50 8.37
N LYS A 416 -11.03 -25.60 9.11
CA LYS A 416 -10.49 -24.69 10.10
C LYS A 416 -10.46 -23.20 9.68
N ALA A 417 -10.99 -22.83 8.51
CA ALA A 417 -11.00 -21.44 8.05
C ALA A 417 -11.67 -20.49 9.07
N LEU A 418 -12.74 -20.92 9.73
CA LEU A 418 -13.38 -20.18 10.82
C LEU A 418 -12.41 -19.87 11.98
N LYS A 419 -11.53 -20.82 12.32
CA LYS A 419 -10.49 -20.60 13.35
C LYS A 419 -9.30 -19.83 12.80
N LEU A 420 -9.00 -19.98 11.54
CA LEU A 420 -7.93 -19.26 10.85
C LEU A 420 -8.31 -17.80 10.59
N GLY A 421 -9.60 -17.53 10.41
CA GLY A 421 -10.12 -16.18 10.27
C GLY A 421 -10.00 -15.31 11.53
N GLN A 422 -9.71 -15.90 12.69
CA GLN A 422 -9.39 -15.18 13.92
C GLN A 422 -7.94 -14.68 13.89
N VAL A 423 -7.60 -13.94 12.86
CA VAL A 423 -6.29 -13.29 12.79
C VAL A 423 -6.44 -11.88 13.29
N GLY A 424 -5.64 -11.52 14.20
CA GLY A 424 -5.61 -10.18 14.72
C GLY A 424 -5.70 -10.15 16.23
N GLN A 425 -5.40 -9.01 16.74
CA GLN A 425 -5.39 -8.73 18.16
C GLN A 425 -6.81 -8.62 18.74
N ARG A 426 -7.83 -8.62 17.88
CA ARG A 426 -9.23 -8.50 18.26
C ARG A 426 -9.90 -9.86 18.13
N GLY A 427 -10.02 -10.56 19.25
CA GLY A 427 -10.73 -11.83 19.34
C GLY A 427 -12.23 -11.78 19.05
N ASP A 428 -12.75 -10.59 18.75
CA ASP A 428 -14.14 -10.30 18.38
C ASP A 428 -14.41 -10.38 16.87
N GLN A 429 -13.38 -10.54 16.05
CA GLN A 429 -13.51 -10.72 14.59
C GLN A 429 -13.51 -12.22 14.20
N ALA A 430 -14.11 -13.04 15.03
CA ALA A 430 -14.33 -14.44 14.71
C ALA A 430 -15.23 -14.58 13.48
N GLY A 431 -14.89 -15.50 12.58
CA GLY A 431 -15.78 -15.92 11.51
C GLY A 431 -15.56 -15.29 10.14
N PHE A 432 -14.54 -14.51 9.95
CA PHE A 432 -14.06 -14.24 8.60
C PHE A 432 -13.39 -15.52 8.08
N ASN A 433 -14.15 -16.34 7.36
CA ASN A 433 -13.52 -17.32 6.53
C ASN A 433 -12.71 -16.57 5.45
N ASP A 434 -11.77 -17.20 4.82
CA ASP A 434 -10.88 -16.54 3.88
C ASP A 434 -11.48 -16.43 2.46
N VAL A 435 -12.77 -16.16 2.32
CA VAL A 435 -13.45 -15.94 1.02
C VAL A 435 -13.31 -14.50 0.49
N GLY A 436 -12.40 -13.72 1.03
CA GLY A 436 -12.14 -12.37 0.54
C GLY A 436 -13.04 -11.29 1.14
N TRP A 437 -13.49 -11.48 2.36
CA TRP A 437 -14.19 -10.45 3.10
C TRP A 437 -13.37 -9.18 3.15
N ASN A 438 -13.98 -8.07 2.72
CA ASN A 438 -13.36 -6.76 2.69
C ASN A 438 -12.09 -6.62 1.81
N ILE A 439 -11.87 -7.49 0.83
CA ILE A 439 -10.92 -7.19 -0.24
C ILE A 439 -11.53 -6.08 -1.10
N TRP A 440 -10.86 -4.95 -1.16
CA TRP A 440 -11.33 -3.75 -1.82
C TRP A 440 -10.28 -3.15 -2.73
N PRO A 441 -10.69 -2.53 -3.82
CA PRO A 441 -11.96 -2.67 -4.57
C PRO A 441 -11.95 -3.96 -5.41
N ASP A 442 -13.14 -4.55 -5.66
CA ASP A 442 -13.25 -5.82 -6.38
C ASP A 442 -13.01 -5.76 -7.88
N ASN A 443 -12.97 -4.61 -8.51
CA ASN A 443 -12.83 -4.46 -9.95
C ASN A 443 -11.79 -3.40 -10.36
N TYR A 444 -11.00 -2.94 -9.40
CA TYR A 444 -9.91 -2.02 -9.61
C TYR A 444 -8.70 -2.46 -8.81
N SER A 445 -7.53 -2.39 -9.42
CA SER A 445 -6.28 -2.53 -8.70
C SER A 445 -5.39 -1.32 -9.01
N ARG A 446 -4.22 -1.47 -9.60
CA ARG A 446 -3.37 -0.32 -9.89
C ARG A 446 -3.61 0.16 -11.32
N LEU A 447 -4.33 1.28 -11.50
CA LEU A 447 -4.59 1.97 -12.77
C LEU A 447 -5.33 1.14 -13.85
N LEU A 448 -5.88 -0.01 -13.49
CA LEU A 448 -6.64 -0.88 -14.36
C LEU A 448 -7.94 -1.32 -13.71
N TYR A 449 -9.04 -1.22 -14.44
CA TYR A 449 -10.40 -1.55 -14.00
C TYR A 449 -10.93 -2.75 -14.78
N GLN A 450 -11.64 -3.65 -14.10
CA GLN A 450 -12.57 -4.55 -14.76
C GLN A 450 -13.96 -3.89 -14.81
N ILE A 451 -14.53 -3.74 -15.99
CA ILE A 451 -15.82 -3.08 -16.20
C ILE A 451 -16.96 -4.07 -15.97
N ALA A 452 -17.95 -3.68 -15.15
CA ALA A 452 -19.16 -4.45 -14.89
C ALA A 452 -18.90 -5.95 -14.61
N PRO A 453 -18.02 -6.29 -13.65
CA PRO A 453 -17.51 -7.65 -13.49
C PRO A 453 -18.61 -8.68 -13.27
N ASP A 454 -19.64 -8.39 -12.50
CA ASP A 454 -20.72 -9.35 -12.19
C ASP A 454 -21.76 -9.50 -13.33
N GLU A 455 -21.79 -8.56 -14.27
CA GLU A 455 -22.66 -8.66 -15.46
C GLU A 455 -22.07 -9.59 -16.51
N THR A 456 -20.74 -9.59 -16.69
CA THR A 456 -20.07 -10.17 -17.84
C THR A 456 -19.21 -11.38 -17.52
N SER A 457 -18.95 -11.63 -16.24
CA SER A 457 -18.17 -12.76 -15.71
C SER A 457 -18.71 -13.23 -14.36
N ILE A 458 -18.25 -14.38 -13.90
CA ILE A 458 -18.56 -14.91 -12.57
C ILE A 458 -17.35 -14.81 -11.64
N PRO A 459 -17.55 -14.57 -10.34
CA PRO A 459 -16.51 -14.70 -9.35
C PRO A 459 -16.24 -16.17 -9.04
N LEU A 460 -15.00 -16.50 -8.73
CA LEU A 460 -14.59 -17.84 -8.35
C LEU A 460 -13.68 -17.80 -7.11
N TRP A 461 -13.86 -18.76 -6.25
CA TRP A 461 -13.03 -18.99 -5.07
C TRP A 461 -12.44 -20.40 -5.13
N ARG A 462 -11.20 -20.55 -4.66
CA ARG A 462 -10.54 -21.84 -4.51
C ARG A 462 -10.58 -22.68 -5.80
N VAL A 463 -10.09 -22.08 -6.87
CA VAL A 463 -9.98 -22.75 -8.17
C VAL A 463 -9.14 -24.02 -8.01
N GLY A 464 -9.75 -25.15 -8.28
CA GLY A 464 -9.15 -26.48 -8.06
C GLY A 464 -9.42 -27.08 -6.68
N GLY A 465 -10.26 -26.46 -5.84
CA GLY A 465 -10.68 -26.98 -4.53
C GLY A 465 -10.15 -26.19 -3.32
N PRO A 466 -10.31 -26.72 -2.11
CA PRO A 466 -9.84 -26.07 -0.89
C PRO A 466 -8.35 -25.74 -0.92
N ILE A 467 -7.97 -24.63 -0.28
CA ILE A 467 -6.55 -24.24 -0.20
C ILE A 467 -5.76 -25.25 0.64
N THR A 468 -4.66 -25.67 0.08
CA THR A 468 -3.68 -26.57 0.69
C THR A 468 -2.31 -25.86 0.78
N PRO A 469 -1.34 -26.41 1.51
CA PRO A 469 0.03 -25.86 1.54
C PRO A 469 0.72 -25.76 0.17
N THR A 470 0.23 -26.50 -0.82
CA THR A 470 0.78 -26.58 -2.19
C THR A 470 -0.12 -25.93 -3.24
N SER A 471 -1.24 -25.35 -2.85
CA SER A 471 -2.10 -24.65 -3.81
C SER A 471 -1.35 -23.49 -4.47
N PRO A 472 -1.42 -23.34 -5.82
CA PRO A 472 -0.85 -22.21 -6.52
C PRO A 472 -1.38 -20.88 -5.98
N ILE A 473 -0.56 -19.83 -6.01
CA ILE A 473 -0.90 -18.51 -5.48
C ILE A 473 -2.14 -17.90 -6.14
N TYR A 474 -2.41 -18.25 -7.38
CA TYR A 474 -3.57 -17.79 -8.15
C TYR A 474 -4.88 -18.51 -7.81
N SER A 475 -4.82 -19.62 -7.05
CA SER A 475 -5.99 -20.48 -6.82
C SER A 475 -7.02 -19.92 -5.83
N ARG A 476 -6.70 -18.86 -5.07
CA ARG A 476 -7.61 -18.36 -4.04
C ARG A 476 -8.81 -17.64 -4.62
N PHE A 477 -8.59 -16.70 -5.55
CA PHE A 477 -9.61 -15.88 -6.18
C PHE A 477 -9.38 -15.80 -7.68
N ALA A 478 -10.47 -15.78 -8.42
CA ALA A 478 -10.46 -15.64 -9.87
C ALA A 478 -11.79 -15.11 -10.38
N ARG A 479 -11.86 -14.82 -11.66
CA ARG A 479 -13.10 -14.65 -12.42
C ARG A 479 -13.07 -15.52 -13.67
N GLY A 480 -14.25 -15.92 -14.14
CA GLY A 480 -14.35 -16.78 -15.31
C GLY A 480 -15.55 -16.48 -16.16
N PHE A 481 -15.59 -17.14 -17.30
CA PHE A 481 -16.79 -17.21 -18.13
C PHE A 481 -17.82 -18.14 -17.48
N GLU A 482 -19.07 -17.93 -17.80
CA GLU A 482 -20.18 -18.84 -17.58
C GLU A 482 -21.12 -18.73 -18.79
N ALA A 483 -20.83 -19.53 -19.82
CA ALA A 483 -21.54 -19.48 -21.10
C ALA A 483 -23.04 -19.69 -20.95
N ALA A 484 -23.45 -20.56 -20.03
CA ALA A 484 -24.84 -20.87 -19.72
C ALA A 484 -25.66 -19.66 -19.26
N SER A 485 -25.01 -18.64 -18.66
CA SER A 485 -25.64 -17.38 -18.24
C SER A 485 -25.24 -16.19 -19.13
N ALA A 486 -24.73 -16.45 -20.32
CA ALA A 486 -24.25 -15.46 -21.28
C ALA A 486 -23.13 -14.52 -20.76
N LYS A 487 -22.37 -14.98 -19.75
CA LYS A 487 -21.23 -14.25 -19.21
C LYS A 487 -19.95 -14.71 -19.94
N ASN A 488 -19.70 -14.09 -21.07
CA ASN A 488 -18.72 -14.55 -22.06
C ASN A 488 -17.57 -13.55 -22.29
N ALA A 489 -17.37 -12.55 -21.40
CA ALA A 489 -16.30 -11.59 -21.57
C ALA A 489 -15.86 -10.96 -20.24
N LEU A 490 -14.59 -10.56 -20.19
CA LEU A 490 -14.04 -9.66 -19.19
C LEU A 490 -13.54 -8.40 -19.91
N TYR A 491 -14.12 -7.26 -19.59
CA TYR A 491 -13.78 -5.96 -20.19
C TYR A 491 -12.91 -5.15 -19.23
N PHE A 492 -11.87 -4.51 -19.76
CA PHE A 492 -10.90 -3.76 -18.98
C PHE A 492 -10.72 -2.34 -19.49
N ARG A 493 -10.56 -1.41 -18.56
CA ARG A 493 -10.29 0.00 -18.84
C ARG A 493 -9.12 0.49 -18.01
N LEU A 494 -8.14 1.10 -18.64
CA LEU A 494 -7.06 1.82 -17.98
C LEU A 494 -7.54 3.17 -17.45
N HIS A 495 -6.87 3.67 -16.43
CA HIS A 495 -7.07 5.04 -15.98
C HIS A 495 -6.78 6.01 -17.13
N GLU A 496 -7.62 7.03 -17.32
CA GLU A 496 -7.54 7.98 -18.45
C GLU A 496 -6.15 8.59 -18.64
N GLY A 497 -5.48 8.96 -17.54
CA GLY A 497 -4.14 9.52 -17.57
C GLY A 497 -3.03 8.55 -17.98
N PHE A 498 -3.28 7.23 -17.98
CA PHE A 498 -2.27 6.24 -18.39
C PHE A 498 -2.03 6.22 -19.89
N SER A 499 -3.04 6.55 -20.68
CA SER A 499 -2.98 6.65 -22.14
C SER A 499 -3.58 7.98 -22.61
N ALA A 500 -2.99 9.10 -22.14
CA ALA A 500 -3.60 10.43 -22.23
C ALA A 500 -3.76 10.99 -23.67
N ASP A 501 -2.97 10.51 -24.64
CA ASP A 501 -3.08 10.92 -26.04
C ASP A 501 -3.57 9.76 -26.93
N ALA A 502 -4.11 10.09 -28.09
CA ALA A 502 -4.65 9.13 -29.05
C ALA A 502 -3.59 8.53 -29.99
N SER A 503 -2.31 8.75 -29.74
CA SER A 503 -1.26 8.17 -30.57
C SER A 503 -1.14 6.66 -30.33
N PRO A 504 -0.87 5.85 -31.36
CA PRO A 504 -0.59 4.43 -31.20
C PRO A 504 0.62 4.17 -30.28
N LYS A 505 0.50 3.21 -29.38
CA LYS A 505 1.50 2.88 -28.37
C LYS A 505 1.88 1.41 -28.40
N VAL A 506 3.13 1.14 -28.00
CA VAL A 506 3.55 -0.23 -27.71
C VAL A 506 3.06 -0.59 -26.32
N MET A 507 2.23 -1.62 -26.22
CA MET A 507 1.72 -2.17 -24.97
C MET A 507 2.00 -3.67 -24.90
N THR A 508 2.49 -4.14 -23.77
CA THR A 508 2.57 -5.57 -23.47
C THR A 508 1.48 -5.92 -22.45
N LEU A 509 0.64 -6.87 -22.83
CA LEU A 509 -0.43 -7.39 -21.97
C LEU A 509 -0.04 -8.79 -21.50
N THR A 510 -0.23 -9.04 -20.20
CA THR A 510 -0.05 -10.37 -19.61
C THR A 510 -1.37 -10.80 -18.98
N VAL A 511 -1.79 -12.02 -19.29
CA VAL A 511 -3.01 -12.64 -18.75
C VAL A 511 -2.63 -13.92 -18.03
N VAL A 512 -3.01 -14.04 -16.76
CA VAL A 512 -2.88 -15.28 -15.99
C VAL A 512 -4.22 -16.01 -16.00
N TRP A 513 -4.22 -17.20 -16.57
CA TRP A 513 -5.43 -18.00 -16.75
C TRP A 513 -5.22 -19.47 -16.34
N TYR A 514 -6.30 -20.14 -15.98
CA TYR A 514 -6.31 -21.55 -15.60
C TYR A 514 -6.81 -22.40 -16.75
N ASP A 515 -5.98 -23.27 -17.28
CA ASP A 515 -6.29 -24.21 -18.36
C ASP A 515 -7.05 -25.43 -17.81
N GLY A 516 -8.31 -25.23 -17.49
CA GLY A 516 -9.17 -26.25 -16.88
C GLY A 516 -9.88 -27.16 -17.88
N VAL A 517 -10.03 -26.76 -19.15
CA VAL A 517 -10.90 -27.39 -20.13
C VAL A 517 -10.17 -27.61 -21.47
N ALA A 518 -9.95 -28.86 -21.82
CA ALA A 518 -9.31 -29.21 -23.09
C ALA A 518 -10.09 -28.67 -24.32
N GLY A 519 -9.37 -28.00 -25.22
CA GLY A 519 -9.90 -27.42 -26.43
C GLY A 519 -10.83 -26.22 -26.16
N SER A 520 -10.81 -25.60 -24.95
CA SER A 520 -11.45 -24.30 -24.76
C SER A 520 -10.70 -23.23 -25.54
N THR A 521 -11.43 -22.20 -26.01
CA THR A 521 -10.83 -21.13 -26.78
C THR A 521 -11.32 -19.77 -26.31
N TRP A 522 -10.35 -18.87 -26.07
CA TRP A 522 -10.62 -17.47 -25.80
C TRP A 522 -9.65 -16.58 -26.58
N LYS A 523 -10.02 -15.32 -26.75
CA LYS A 523 -9.17 -14.32 -27.41
C LYS A 523 -9.02 -13.06 -26.58
N LEU A 524 -7.93 -12.32 -26.83
CA LEU A 524 -7.72 -10.97 -26.36
C LEU A 524 -7.90 -9.99 -27.51
N ASP A 525 -8.93 -9.16 -27.41
CA ASP A 525 -9.18 -8.05 -28.32
C ASP A 525 -8.80 -6.73 -27.66
N TYR A 526 -8.28 -5.74 -28.43
CA TYR A 526 -7.83 -4.46 -27.90
C TYR A 526 -8.18 -3.27 -28.81
N ASP A 527 -8.29 -2.10 -28.20
CA ASP A 527 -8.65 -0.83 -28.84
C ASP A 527 -7.46 -0.25 -29.63
N ILE A 528 -7.67 -0.06 -30.93
CA ILE A 528 -6.74 0.61 -31.85
C ILE A 528 -7.26 1.96 -32.34
N GLY A 529 -8.31 2.52 -31.69
CA GLY A 529 -8.98 3.75 -32.14
C GLY A 529 -9.85 3.58 -33.38
N ALA A 530 -10.16 2.34 -33.80
CA ALA A 530 -11.07 2.01 -34.88
C ALA A 530 -12.45 1.58 -34.34
N PRO A 531 -13.51 1.55 -35.15
CA PRO A 531 -14.84 1.11 -34.72
C PRO A 531 -14.90 -0.33 -34.19
N THR A 532 -13.94 -1.17 -34.56
CA THR A 532 -13.83 -2.56 -34.14
C THR A 532 -12.49 -2.79 -33.46
N MET A 533 -12.51 -3.52 -32.33
CA MET A 533 -11.29 -3.95 -31.66
C MET A 533 -10.52 -4.95 -32.54
N LYS A 534 -9.20 -4.96 -32.36
CA LYS A 534 -8.29 -5.87 -33.06
C LYS A 534 -7.91 -7.03 -32.15
N THR A 535 -7.89 -8.24 -32.67
CA THR A 535 -7.44 -9.42 -31.93
C THR A 535 -5.91 -9.41 -31.81
N ALA A 536 -5.40 -9.48 -30.58
CA ALA A 536 -3.98 -9.58 -30.28
C ALA A 536 -3.50 -11.02 -30.26
N LEU A 537 -4.28 -11.91 -29.67
CA LEU A 537 -3.99 -13.33 -29.60
C LEU A 537 -5.27 -14.16 -29.44
N THR A 538 -5.21 -15.42 -29.82
CA THR A 538 -6.21 -16.46 -29.55
C THR A 538 -5.50 -17.61 -28.84
N VAL A 539 -6.10 -18.12 -27.77
CA VAL A 539 -5.56 -19.19 -26.95
C VAL A 539 -6.46 -20.41 -27.05
N THR A 540 -5.86 -21.59 -27.15
CA THR A 540 -6.59 -22.86 -27.09
C THR A 540 -6.04 -23.67 -25.91
N GLY A 541 -6.91 -24.06 -25.01
CA GLY A 541 -6.56 -24.81 -23.81
C GLY A 541 -6.21 -26.26 -24.11
N SER A 542 -5.24 -26.80 -23.40
CA SER A 542 -4.86 -28.21 -23.39
C SER A 542 -5.64 -29.04 -22.36
N GLY A 543 -6.21 -28.36 -21.36
CA GLY A 543 -6.89 -28.98 -20.22
C GLY A 543 -5.92 -29.57 -19.18
N ASP A 544 -4.71 -29.05 -19.06
CA ASP A 544 -3.67 -29.58 -18.16
C ASP A 544 -3.90 -29.25 -16.68
N LYS A 545 -4.92 -28.46 -16.37
CA LYS A 545 -5.32 -28.01 -15.03
C LYS A 545 -4.24 -27.21 -14.31
N LYS A 546 -3.50 -26.40 -15.06
CA LYS A 546 -2.47 -25.50 -14.53
C LYS A 546 -2.78 -24.04 -14.85
N TRP A 547 -2.11 -23.16 -14.10
CA TRP A 547 -2.10 -21.74 -14.38
C TRP A 547 -1.04 -21.40 -15.43
N HIS A 548 -1.43 -20.68 -16.47
CA HIS A 548 -0.60 -20.23 -17.57
C HIS A 548 -0.50 -18.72 -17.61
N HIS A 549 0.54 -18.22 -18.26
CA HIS A 549 0.79 -16.81 -18.50
C HIS A 549 0.87 -16.59 -20.00
N GLU A 550 -0.12 -15.91 -20.56
CA GLU A 550 -0.09 -15.46 -21.94
C GLU A 550 0.43 -14.03 -21.99
N VAL A 551 1.42 -13.81 -22.84
CA VAL A 551 2.05 -12.50 -23.00
C VAL A 551 2.01 -12.10 -24.45
N VAL A 552 1.46 -10.92 -24.75
CA VAL A 552 1.41 -10.38 -26.09
C VAL A 552 1.82 -8.92 -26.10
N THR A 553 2.66 -8.53 -27.07
CA THR A 553 3.04 -7.14 -27.31
C THR A 553 2.36 -6.64 -28.58
N VAL A 554 1.55 -5.59 -28.43
CA VAL A 554 0.89 -4.86 -29.52
C VAL A 554 1.59 -3.52 -29.73
N LYS A 555 1.63 -3.04 -30.98
CA LYS A 555 2.38 -1.82 -31.33
C LYS A 555 1.48 -0.63 -31.74
N ASP A 556 0.20 -0.88 -31.82
CA ASP A 556 -0.81 0.05 -32.34
C ASP A 556 -1.99 0.24 -31.36
N ALA A 557 -1.77 -0.04 -30.08
CA ALA A 557 -2.76 0.20 -29.03
C ALA A 557 -3.02 1.71 -28.88
N VAL A 558 -4.29 2.12 -28.93
CA VAL A 558 -4.71 3.50 -28.70
C VAL A 558 -5.26 3.67 -27.28
N PHE A 559 -6.04 2.73 -26.80
CA PHE A 559 -6.58 2.67 -25.44
C PHE A 559 -7.28 3.98 -25.03
N ARG A 560 -8.34 4.30 -25.74
CA ARG A 560 -9.19 5.49 -25.53
C ARG A 560 -10.63 5.11 -25.21
N HIS A 561 -10.81 3.94 -24.62
CA HIS A 561 -12.12 3.42 -24.24
C HIS A 561 -13.06 3.21 -25.42
N GLY A 562 -12.49 2.93 -26.62
CA GLY A 562 -13.24 2.75 -27.86
C GLY A 562 -13.90 1.38 -28.00
N GLY A 563 -13.57 0.43 -27.15
CA GLY A 563 -14.10 -0.93 -27.21
C GLY A 563 -15.49 -1.08 -26.59
N THR A 564 -16.02 -2.30 -26.63
CA THR A 564 -17.31 -2.66 -26.03
C THR A 564 -17.37 -2.25 -24.56
N LYS A 565 -18.48 -1.65 -24.12
CA LYS A 565 -18.67 -1.08 -22.78
C LYS A 565 -17.65 0.01 -22.38
N GLY A 566 -16.96 0.62 -23.35
CA GLY A 566 -15.91 1.60 -23.06
C GLY A 566 -14.60 0.95 -22.59
N SER A 567 -14.30 -0.24 -23.09
CA SER A 567 -13.06 -0.95 -22.74
C SER A 567 -11.89 -0.56 -23.63
N ASP A 568 -10.69 -0.75 -23.12
CA ASP A 568 -9.43 -0.66 -23.85
C ASP A 568 -8.99 -2.03 -24.38
N PHE A 569 -9.34 -3.08 -23.67
CA PHE A 569 -9.17 -4.45 -24.13
C PHE A 569 -10.15 -5.39 -23.45
N ALA A 570 -10.32 -6.58 -23.99
CA ALA A 570 -11.25 -7.58 -23.48
C ALA A 570 -10.73 -9.00 -23.69
N LEU A 571 -11.05 -9.88 -22.73
CA LEU A 571 -10.94 -11.33 -22.88
C LEU A 571 -12.32 -11.84 -23.28
N ILE A 572 -12.40 -12.57 -24.39
CA ILE A 572 -13.67 -12.98 -25.01
C ILE A 572 -13.69 -14.49 -25.21
N ASN A 573 -14.73 -15.13 -24.71
CA ASN A 573 -15.04 -16.53 -24.97
C ASN A 573 -15.41 -16.74 -26.45
N THR A 574 -14.82 -17.73 -27.11
CA THR A 574 -15.05 -17.98 -28.54
C THR A 574 -15.71 -19.35 -28.84
N ASP A 575 -15.87 -20.21 -27.84
CA ASP A 575 -16.38 -21.57 -28.04
C ASP A 575 -17.43 -22.03 -27.01
N HIS A 576 -17.89 -21.12 -26.15
CA HIS A 576 -18.87 -21.39 -25.10
C HIS A 576 -18.41 -22.38 -24.00
N LYS A 577 -17.09 -22.57 -23.84
CA LYS A 577 -16.50 -23.24 -22.67
C LYS A 577 -16.04 -22.20 -21.67
N ASP A 578 -15.98 -22.61 -20.40
CA ASP A 578 -15.73 -21.68 -19.32
C ASP A 578 -14.24 -21.65 -18.96
N ASP A 579 -13.55 -20.57 -19.32
CA ASP A 579 -12.17 -20.31 -18.94
C ASP A 579 -12.10 -19.40 -17.70
N VAL A 580 -11.02 -19.52 -16.93
CA VAL A 580 -10.84 -18.86 -15.63
C VAL A 580 -9.57 -18.02 -15.63
N PHE A 581 -9.66 -16.79 -15.10
CA PHE A 581 -8.60 -15.79 -15.12
C PHE A 581 -8.35 -15.23 -13.71
N SER A 582 -7.08 -15.01 -13.33
CA SER A 582 -6.70 -14.52 -11.99
C SER A 582 -6.11 -13.11 -11.99
N LEU A 583 -5.30 -12.77 -13.01
CA LEU A 583 -4.58 -11.50 -13.07
C LEU A 583 -4.46 -11.02 -14.51
N VAL A 584 -4.58 -9.72 -14.69
CA VAL A 584 -4.26 -9.05 -15.95
C VAL A 584 -3.29 -7.91 -15.66
N GLU A 585 -2.22 -7.81 -16.45
CA GLU A 585 -1.22 -6.75 -16.34
C GLU A 585 -1.06 -6.04 -17.68
N VAL A 586 -0.74 -4.75 -17.61
CA VAL A 586 -0.40 -3.92 -18.76
C VAL A 586 0.93 -3.24 -18.52
N ASN A 587 1.85 -3.33 -19.48
CA ASN A 587 3.13 -2.63 -19.47
C ASN A 587 3.19 -1.69 -20.68
N ARG A 588 3.43 -0.42 -20.43
CA ARG A 588 3.62 0.62 -21.45
C ARG A 588 5.08 0.67 -21.87
N GLY A 589 5.36 0.51 -23.16
CA GLY A 589 6.72 0.61 -23.70
C GLY A 589 7.37 -0.70 -24.15
N GLY A 590 6.66 -1.83 -24.01
CA GLY A 590 7.10 -3.12 -24.54
C GLY A 590 8.32 -3.74 -23.84
N GLN A 591 8.83 -3.15 -22.78
CA GLN A 591 9.88 -3.76 -21.95
C GLN A 591 9.23 -4.60 -20.85
N GLU A 592 9.35 -5.90 -21.01
CA GLU A 592 9.13 -6.79 -19.87
C GLU A 592 10.29 -6.64 -18.88
N LEU A 593 9.97 -6.34 -17.65
CA LEU A 593 10.82 -6.87 -16.57
C LEU A 593 10.77 -8.40 -16.70
N PRO A 594 11.92 -9.11 -16.56
CA PRO A 594 11.92 -10.56 -16.68
C PRO A 594 10.76 -11.12 -15.87
N ALA A 595 9.94 -11.94 -16.55
CA ALA A 595 8.74 -12.49 -15.97
C ALA A 595 9.10 -13.16 -14.64
N LEU A 596 8.78 -12.50 -13.55
CA LEU A 596 8.88 -13.08 -12.22
C LEU A 596 7.79 -14.14 -12.17
N ARG A 597 8.13 -15.33 -12.63
CA ARG A 597 7.25 -16.49 -12.52
C ARG A 597 7.34 -16.97 -11.08
N PRO A 598 6.21 -17.16 -10.40
CA PRO A 598 6.24 -17.87 -9.13
C PRO A 598 6.92 -19.22 -9.39
N PRO A 599 7.71 -19.73 -8.43
CA PRO A 599 8.31 -21.05 -8.59
C PRO A 599 7.20 -22.07 -8.85
N THR A 600 7.28 -22.76 -9.98
CA THR A 600 6.33 -23.79 -10.39
C THR A 600 6.42 -25.06 -9.52
N ASP A 601 7.49 -25.17 -8.74
CA ASP A 601 7.72 -26.23 -7.74
C ASP A 601 7.84 -25.61 -6.34
N VAL A 602 6.70 -25.33 -5.72
CA VAL A 602 6.66 -25.10 -4.27
C VAL A 602 6.78 -26.47 -3.59
N ARG A 603 8.00 -26.92 -3.34
CA ARG A 603 8.20 -28.04 -2.42
C ARG A 603 7.80 -27.57 -1.03
N PRO A 604 6.98 -28.32 -0.28
CA PRO A 604 6.73 -28.02 1.11
C PRO A 604 8.08 -28.05 1.83
N VAL A 605 8.61 -26.90 2.19
CA VAL A 605 9.70 -26.84 3.17
C VAL A 605 9.06 -27.32 4.47
N GLY A 606 9.52 -28.45 4.99
CA GLY A 606 8.96 -29.10 6.14
C GLY A 606 8.62 -28.11 7.24
N GLY A 607 7.42 -28.24 7.78
CA GLY A 607 6.90 -27.36 8.79
C GLY A 607 7.94 -27.11 9.87
N PHE A 608 7.96 -25.92 10.43
CA PHE A 608 8.82 -25.56 11.55
C PHE A 608 8.89 -26.72 12.53
N ALA A 609 10.09 -27.20 12.80
CA ALA A 609 10.29 -28.22 13.82
C ALA A 609 9.52 -27.79 15.06
N LYS A 610 8.61 -28.66 15.57
CA LYS A 610 7.88 -28.44 16.81
C LYS A 610 8.90 -28.14 17.90
N GLY A 611 9.15 -26.89 18.21
CA GLY A 611 10.11 -26.53 19.25
C GLY A 611 10.66 -25.11 19.22
N THR A 612 10.56 -24.38 18.13
CA THR A 612 10.97 -22.97 18.13
C THR A 612 9.85 -22.11 18.72
N LYS A 613 9.73 -22.12 20.04
CA LYS A 613 9.08 -21.03 20.77
C LYS A 613 9.90 -19.79 20.49
N TYR A 614 9.47 -18.98 19.55
CA TYR A 614 9.99 -17.64 19.38
C TYR A 614 9.60 -16.85 20.64
N ASN A 615 10.59 -16.70 21.53
CA ASN A 615 10.44 -15.98 22.77
C ASN A 615 10.25 -14.49 22.42
N SER A 616 9.02 -13.98 22.56
CA SER A 616 8.69 -12.55 22.53
C SER A 616 9.33 -11.78 23.71
N ASP A 617 10.18 -12.42 24.49
CA ASP A 617 10.79 -11.92 25.73
C ASP A 617 12.24 -11.45 25.59
N LYS A 618 12.80 -11.29 24.37
CA LYS A 618 14.15 -10.73 24.27
C LYS A 618 14.27 -9.23 24.49
N SER A 619 13.15 -8.52 24.74
CA SER A 619 13.21 -7.13 25.22
C SER A 619 13.40 -6.99 26.75
N LYS A 620 13.51 -8.11 27.48
CA LYS A 620 13.61 -8.10 28.96
C LYS A 620 14.99 -8.46 29.51
N LYS A 621 16.06 -8.42 28.75
CA LYS A 621 17.42 -8.59 29.31
C LYS A 621 18.33 -7.44 28.91
N GLY A 622 18.29 -6.39 29.73
CA GLY A 622 19.18 -5.25 29.63
C GLY A 622 18.90 -4.25 30.75
N GLY A 623 18.96 -4.67 32.00
CA GLY A 623 18.78 -3.77 33.14
C GLY A 623 19.09 -4.48 34.45
N LYS A 624 20.36 -4.54 34.81
CA LYS A 624 20.87 -4.49 36.16
C LYS A 624 21.71 -3.25 36.28
#